data_2dd0d917ad107fdf688fd0e3fd4e5944
#
_entry.id   2dd0d917ad107fdf688fd0e3fd4e5944
#
_cell.length_a   1.000
_cell.length_b   1.000
_cell.length_c   1.000
_cell.angle_alpha   90.00
_cell.angle_beta   90.00
_cell.angle_gamma   90.00
#
_symmetry.space_group_name_H-M   'P 1'
#
loop_
_entity.id
_entity.type
_entity.pdbx_description
1 polymer ?
#
loop_
_entity_poly.entity_id
_entity_poly.type
_entity_poly.pdbx_seq_one_letter_code
_entity_poly.pdbx_strand_id
1 'polypeptide(L)'
;MSVINIIKTNYRKTFDFKGRQGIQEYWTFFLFFILVFFLLIFLVLGKDYVYFSILFPFIIIPFLSATARRLHDGETSNKKTYTGLGFTVTFLLINFIKIKLSFIQGVIIFIWFSAFIVYLLRESNPKENGYGKLEKFPK
;
A
#
# COMPACT_ATOMS: atom_id res chain seq x y z
N MET A 1 -11.16 -4.07 -17.62
CA MET A 1 -10.58 -4.98 -16.61
C MET A 1 -11.52 -5.10 -15.42
N SER A 2 -11.83 -6.30 -14.92
CA SER A 2 -12.76 -6.46 -13.78
C SER A 2 -12.06 -6.09 -12.47
N VAL A 3 -12.72 -5.28 -11.64
CA VAL A 3 -12.26 -4.92 -10.29
C VAL A 3 -11.98 -6.17 -9.44
N ILE A 4 -12.86 -7.19 -9.58
CA ILE A 4 -12.72 -8.47 -8.86
C ILE A 4 -11.42 -9.18 -9.21
N ASN A 5 -11.03 -9.19 -10.49
CA ASN A 5 -9.77 -9.82 -10.92
C ASN A 5 -8.54 -9.09 -10.35
N ILE A 6 -8.59 -7.76 -10.25
CA ILE A 6 -7.52 -6.97 -9.63
C ILE A 6 -7.36 -7.35 -8.16
N ILE A 7 -8.46 -7.38 -7.41
CA ILE A 7 -8.46 -7.72 -5.99
C ILE A 7 -7.92 -9.14 -5.80
N LYS A 8 -8.49 -10.13 -6.51
CA LYS A 8 -8.07 -11.54 -6.43
C LYS A 8 -6.59 -11.73 -6.72
N THR A 9 -6.07 -11.06 -7.75
CA THR A 9 -4.65 -11.16 -8.12
C THR A 9 -3.74 -10.55 -7.04
N ASN A 10 -4.11 -9.41 -6.45
CA ASN A 10 -3.32 -8.81 -5.37
C ASN A 10 -3.31 -9.70 -4.11
N TYR A 11 -4.43 -10.34 -3.77
CA TYR A 11 -4.44 -11.30 -2.66
C TYR A 11 -3.61 -12.56 -2.96
N ARG A 12 -3.63 -13.08 -4.18
CA ARG A 12 -2.75 -14.21 -4.57
C ARG A 12 -1.27 -13.85 -4.48
N LYS A 13 -0.93 -12.58 -4.67
CA LYS A 13 0.43 -12.04 -4.62
C LYS A 13 0.76 -11.35 -3.29
N THR A 14 0.09 -11.71 -2.22
CA THR A 14 0.26 -11.11 -0.89
C THR A 14 1.72 -11.09 -0.41
N PHE A 15 2.49 -12.13 -0.72
CA PHE A 15 3.90 -12.25 -0.34
C PHE A 15 4.88 -12.00 -1.49
N ASP A 16 4.39 -11.60 -2.66
CA ASP A 16 5.22 -11.24 -3.79
C ASP A 16 5.52 -9.75 -3.79
N PHE A 17 6.67 -9.39 -3.26
CA PHE A 17 7.21 -8.04 -3.24
C PHE A 17 8.08 -7.71 -4.45
N LYS A 18 8.23 -8.64 -5.39
CA LYS A 18 8.97 -8.48 -6.64
C LYS A 18 7.99 -8.16 -7.77
N GLY A 19 8.52 -7.81 -8.93
CA GLY A 19 7.68 -7.48 -10.07
C GLY A 19 7.18 -6.04 -10.09
N ARG A 20 6.23 -5.76 -10.98
CA ARG A 20 5.74 -4.41 -11.27
C ARG A 20 4.21 -4.42 -11.33
N GLN A 21 3.59 -3.32 -10.90
CA GLN A 21 2.14 -3.15 -10.93
C GLN A 21 1.77 -1.80 -11.55
N GLY A 22 0.87 -1.83 -12.54
CA GLY A 22 0.41 -0.63 -13.23
C GLY A 22 -0.39 0.30 -12.31
N ILE A 23 -0.47 1.58 -12.73
CA ILE A 23 -1.13 2.63 -11.95
C ILE A 23 -2.61 2.33 -11.71
N GLN A 24 -3.36 1.89 -12.74
CA GLN A 24 -4.80 1.62 -12.62
C GLN A 24 -5.08 0.46 -11.66
N GLU A 25 -4.31 -0.64 -11.77
CA GLU A 25 -4.45 -1.80 -10.92
C GLU A 25 -4.13 -1.47 -9.46
N TYR A 26 -3.09 -0.68 -9.23
CA TYR A 26 -2.71 -0.25 -7.89
C TYR A 26 -3.80 0.60 -7.25
N TRP A 27 -4.26 1.66 -7.92
CA TRP A 27 -5.25 2.57 -7.35
C TRP A 27 -6.62 1.91 -7.14
N THR A 28 -7.01 1.00 -8.02
CA THR A 28 -8.23 0.18 -7.83
C THR A 28 -8.12 -0.66 -6.55
N PHE A 29 -6.96 -1.31 -6.34
CA PHE A 29 -6.74 -2.10 -5.14
C PHE A 29 -6.60 -1.22 -3.88
N PHE A 30 -5.99 -0.05 -3.99
CA PHE A 30 -5.88 0.93 -2.91
C PHE A 30 -7.25 1.41 -2.42
N LEU A 31 -8.15 1.75 -3.33
CA LEU A 31 -9.52 2.15 -2.97
C LEU A 31 -10.27 1.01 -2.27
N PHE A 32 -10.12 -0.21 -2.74
CA PHE A 32 -10.66 -1.38 -2.06
C PHE A 32 -10.06 -1.55 -0.66
N PHE A 33 -8.74 -1.40 -0.53
CA PHE A 33 -8.06 -1.45 0.77
C PHE A 33 -8.62 -0.43 1.75
N ILE A 34 -8.78 0.83 1.32
CA ILE A 34 -9.37 1.89 2.15
C ILE A 34 -10.77 1.51 2.61
N LEU A 35 -11.63 1.04 1.69
CA LEU A 35 -12.99 0.64 2.02
C LEU A 35 -13.01 -0.47 3.09
N VAL A 36 -12.22 -1.52 2.90
CA VAL A 36 -12.15 -2.65 3.85
C VAL A 36 -11.53 -2.21 5.17
N PHE A 37 -10.53 -1.33 5.16
CA PHE A 37 -9.91 -0.80 6.37
C PHE A 37 -10.91 0.01 7.22
N PHE A 38 -11.68 0.91 6.60
CA PHE A 38 -12.72 1.65 7.32
C PHE A 38 -13.83 0.74 7.82
N LEU A 39 -14.24 -0.26 7.02
CA LEU A 39 -15.22 -1.25 7.45
C LEU A 39 -14.71 -2.03 8.67
N LEU A 40 -13.45 -2.44 8.68
CA LEU A 40 -12.83 -3.12 9.82
C LEU A 40 -12.82 -2.23 11.06
N ILE A 41 -12.42 -0.96 10.93
CA ILE A 41 -12.48 0.00 12.04
C ILE A 41 -13.91 0.09 12.58
N PHE A 42 -14.89 0.26 11.69
CA PHE A 42 -16.30 0.39 12.08
C PHE A 42 -16.80 -0.86 12.82
N LEU A 43 -16.46 -2.06 12.35
CA LEU A 43 -16.86 -3.32 12.97
C LEU A 43 -16.20 -3.57 14.33
N VAL A 44 -15.03 -2.98 14.57
CA VAL A 44 -14.26 -3.15 15.82
C VAL A 44 -14.47 -1.98 16.78
N LEU A 45 -15.16 -0.91 16.36
CA LEU A 45 -15.51 0.21 17.24
C LEU A 45 -16.29 -0.30 18.46
N GLY A 46 -15.75 -0.03 19.65
CA GLY A 46 -16.37 -0.47 20.93
C GLY A 46 -16.11 -1.92 21.32
N LYS A 47 -15.30 -2.67 20.57
CA LYS A 47 -14.87 -4.04 20.89
C LYS A 47 -13.39 -4.06 21.29
N ASP A 48 -12.94 -5.22 21.80
CA ASP A 48 -11.55 -5.41 22.19
C ASP A 48 -10.61 -5.31 20.98
N TYR A 49 -9.50 -4.61 21.14
CA TYR A 49 -8.47 -4.43 20.11
C TYR A 49 -7.86 -5.74 19.59
N VAL A 50 -8.08 -6.86 20.29
CA VAL A 50 -7.63 -8.20 19.91
C VAL A 50 -8.15 -8.57 18.52
N TYR A 51 -9.43 -8.32 18.23
CA TYR A 51 -10.02 -8.63 16.91
C TYR A 51 -9.35 -7.81 15.79
N PHE A 52 -9.04 -6.54 16.05
CA PHE A 52 -8.31 -5.70 15.08
C PHE A 52 -6.91 -6.26 14.84
N SER A 53 -6.18 -6.62 15.89
CA SER A 53 -4.82 -7.15 15.79
C SER A 53 -4.73 -8.44 14.97
N ILE A 54 -5.77 -9.29 15.04
CA ILE A 54 -5.83 -10.54 14.26
C ILE A 54 -6.17 -10.26 12.80
N LEU A 55 -7.11 -9.36 12.50
CA LEU A 55 -7.60 -9.12 11.14
C LEU A 55 -6.72 -8.16 10.34
N PHE A 56 -6.07 -7.21 11.00
CA PHE A 56 -5.26 -6.18 10.35
C PHE A 56 -4.14 -6.73 9.46
N PRO A 57 -3.36 -7.77 9.83
CA PRO A 57 -2.33 -8.33 8.96
C PRO A 57 -2.85 -8.84 7.61
N PHE A 58 -4.06 -9.42 7.58
CA PHE A 58 -4.68 -9.92 6.34
C PHE A 58 -5.02 -8.82 5.34
N ILE A 59 -5.15 -7.59 5.80
CA ILE A 59 -5.43 -6.43 4.97
C ILE A 59 -4.13 -5.69 4.62
N ILE A 60 -3.23 -5.51 5.58
CA ILE A 60 -2.04 -4.68 5.39
C ILE A 60 -0.96 -5.36 4.56
N ILE A 61 -0.75 -6.68 4.69
CA ILE A 61 0.32 -7.37 3.95
C ILE A 61 0.08 -7.34 2.43
N PRO A 62 -1.12 -7.67 1.90
CA PRO A 62 -1.41 -7.52 0.47
C PRO A 62 -1.22 -6.09 -0.02
N PHE A 63 -1.61 -5.10 0.78
CA PHE A 63 -1.43 -3.69 0.46
C PHE A 63 0.04 -3.30 0.36
N LEU A 64 0.87 -3.72 1.32
CA LEU A 64 2.32 -3.45 1.30
C LEU A 64 2.99 -4.08 0.09
N SER A 65 2.62 -5.32 -0.27
CA SER A 65 3.18 -5.99 -1.45
C SER A 65 2.77 -5.29 -2.76
N ALA A 66 1.51 -4.86 -2.87
CA ALA A 66 1.04 -4.08 -4.01
C ALA A 66 1.79 -2.74 -4.13
N THR A 67 2.01 -2.06 -2.99
CA THR A 67 2.75 -0.79 -2.93
C THR A 67 4.21 -0.98 -3.35
N ALA A 68 4.86 -2.07 -2.92
CA ALA A 68 6.22 -2.39 -3.36
C ALA A 68 6.30 -2.55 -4.88
N ARG A 69 5.41 -3.36 -5.47
CA ARG A 69 5.34 -3.57 -6.93
C ARG A 69 5.05 -2.27 -7.69
N ARG A 70 4.26 -1.37 -7.12
CA ARG A 70 3.99 -0.07 -7.72
C ARG A 70 5.21 0.84 -7.70
N LEU A 71 5.98 0.85 -6.62
CA LEU A 71 7.23 1.59 -6.53
C LEU A 71 8.28 1.07 -7.51
N HIS A 72 8.35 -0.25 -7.72
CA HIS A 72 9.22 -0.87 -8.72
C HIS A 72 8.82 -0.48 -10.15
N ASP A 73 7.56 -0.26 -10.42
CA ASP A 73 7.09 0.21 -11.72
C ASP A 73 7.61 1.61 -12.06
N GLY A 74 7.77 2.47 -11.06
CA GLY A 74 8.41 3.79 -11.18
C GLY A 74 9.95 3.75 -11.18
N GLU A 75 10.58 2.59 -11.39
CA GLU A 75 12.04 2.40 -11.38
C GLU A 75 12.71 2.81 -10.05
N THR A 76 11.97 2.72 -8.98
CA THR A 76 12.46 3.06 -7.65
C THR A 76 13.39 1.96 -7.15
N SER A 77 14.59 2.31 -6.70
CA SER A 77 15.53 1.34 -6.15
C SER A 77 14.95 0.63 -4.92
N ASN A 78 15.34 -0.63 -4.71
CA ASN A 78 14.91 -1.42 -3.53
C ASN A 78 15.07 -0.65 -2.21
N LYS A 79 16.18 0.08 -2.04
CA LYS A 79 16.43 0.89 -0.84
C LYS A 79 15.32 1.94 -0.65
N LYS A 80 14.96 2.70 -1.69
CA LYS A 80 13.87 3.69 -1.62
C LYS A 80 12.52 3.05 -1.39
N THR A 81 12.27 1.88 -2.02
CA THR A 81 11.04 1.10 -1.83
C THR A 81 10.87 0.70 -0.37
N TYR A 82 11.89 0.11 0.25
CA TYR A 82 11.81 -0.29 1.65
C TYR A 82 11.74 0.89 2.61
N THR A 83 12.40 2.00 2.29
CA THR A 83 12.24 3.24 3.07
C THR A 83 10.79 3.75 3.00
N GLY A 84 10.18 3.80 1.82
CA GLY A 84 8.80 4.21 1.65
C GLY A 84 7.80 3.28 2.35
N LEU A 85 8.00 1.96 2.25
CA LEU A 85 7.16 0.98 2.94
C LEU A 85 7.31 1.08 4.46
N GLY A 86 8.55 1.18 4.95
CA GLY A 86 8.83 1.36 6.38
C GLY A 86 8.15 2.62 6.93
N PHE A 87 8.19 3.71 6.17
CA PHE A 87 7.51 4.94 6.54
C PHE A 87 5.98 4.77 6.57
N THR A 88 5.40 4.09 5.57
CA THR A 88 3.95 3.81 5.55
C THR A 88 3.52 3.00 6.76
N VAL A 89 4.27 1.95 7.10
CA VAL A 89 4.00 1.11 8.28
C VAL A 89 4.13 1.94 9.56
N THR A 90 5.20 2.73 9.69
CA THR A 90 5.42 3.59 10.86
C THR A 90 4.29 4.61 11.02
N PHE A 91 3.86 5.24 9.93
CA PHE A 91 2.74 6.18 9.95
C PHE A 91 1.45 5.51 10.44
N LEU A 92 1.12 4.32 9.93
CA LEU A 92 -0.05 3.56 10.36
C LEU A 92 0.04 3.17 11.84
N LEU A 93 1.20 2.72 12.30
CA LEU A 93 1.43 2.34 13.71
C LEU A 93 1.31 3.53 14.65
N ILE A 94 1.89 4.69 14.31
CA ILE A 94 1.80 5.91 15.12
C ILE A 94 0.33 6.32 15.31
N ASN A 95 -0.45 6.30 14.23
CA ASN A 95 -1.87 6.64 14.31
C ASN A 95 -2.65 5.62 15.14
N PHE A 96 -2.27 4.34 15.07
CA PHE A 96 -2.91 3.27 15.82
C PHE A 96 -2.63 3.35 17.34
N ILE A 97 -1.40 3.66 17.74
CA ILE A 97 -0.97 3.68 19.16
C ILE A 97 -1.40 4.98 19.88
N LYS A 98 -2.14 5.87 19.22
CA LYS A 98 -2.58 7.18 19.79
C LYS A 98 -1.43 8.02 20.36
N ILE A 99 -0.26 7.96 19.73
CA ILE A 99 0.87 8.80 20.11
C ILE A 99 0.51 10.26 19.86
N LYS A 100 0.57 11.10 20.89
CA LYS A 100 0.43 12.55 20.76
C LYS A 100 1.64 13.08 19.99
N LEU A 101 1.47 13.31 18.70
CA LEU A 101 2.49 13.96 17.89
C LEU A 101 2.46 15.47 18.12
N SER A 102 3.65 16.09 18.19
CA SER A 102 3.74 17.55 18.12
C SER A 102 3.31 18.02 16.72
N PHE A 103 2.85 19.26 16.61
CA PHE A 103 2.47 19.88 15.34
C PHE A 103 3.58 19.73 14.27
N ILE A 104 4.84 19.95 14.65
CA ILE A 104 6.00 19.85 13.76
C ILE A 104 6.16 18.43 13.21
N GLN A 105 6.03 17.40 14.06
CA GLN A 105 6.08 15.99 13.63
C GLN A 105 4.95 15.67 12.66
N GLY A 106 3.75 16.18 12.90
CA GLY A 106 2.61 16.05 11.99
C GLY A 106 2.91 16.64 10.60
N VAL A 107 3.50 17.83 10.55
CA VAL A 107 3.89 18.49 9.29
C VAL A 107 4.96 17.68 8.54
N ILE A 108 5.98 17.19 9.23
CA ILE A 108 7.03 16.36 8.61
C ILE A 108 6.42 15.08 8.02
N ILE A 109 5.54 14.40 8.75
CA ILE A 109 4.84 13.20 8.28
C ILE A 109 3.98 13.51 7.05
N PHE A 110 3.25 14.63 7.06
CA PHE A 110 2.42 15.06 5.94
C PHE A 110 3.26 15.31 4.68
N ILE A 111 4.38 16.03 4.79
CA ILE A 111 5.29 16.28 3.66
C ILE A 111 5.82 14.96 3.08
N TRP A 112 6.28 14.07 3.94
CA TRP A 112 6.77 12.75 3.52
C TRP A 112 5.70 11.91 2.83
N PHE A 113 4.51 11.86 3.39
CA PHE A 113 3.38 11.14 2.82
C PHE A 113 2.97 11.71 1.46
N SER A 114 2.95 13.03 1.33
CA SER A 114 2.67 13.71 0.05
C SER A 114 3.72 13.36 -1.01
N ALA A 115 5.00 13.41 -0.67
CA ALA A 115 6.08 13.01 -1.56
C ALA A 115 5.95 11.53 -1.98
N PHE A 116 5.59 10.64 -1.06
CA PHE A 116 5.35 9.23 -1.33
C PHE A 116 4.17 9.02 -2.30
N ILE A 117 3.07 9.75 -2.13
CA ILE A 117 1.93 9.72 -3.04
C ILE A 117 2.35 10.15 -4.45
N VAL A 118 3.17 11.20 -4.59
CA VAL A 118 3.69 11.63 -5.90
C VAL A 118 4.46 10.50 -6.60
N TYR A 119 5.26 9.73 -5.87
CA TYR A 119 5.93 8.55 -6.45
C TYR A 119 4.93 7.48 -6.93
N LEU A 120 3.86 7.26 -6.21
CA LEU A 120 2.82 6.28 -6.58
C LEU A 120 1.99 6.74 -7.79
N LEU A 121 1.90 8.05 -8.03
CA LEU A 121 1.18 8.64 -9.16
C LEU A 121 1.99 8.67 -10.46
N ARG A 122 3.30 8.36 -10.43
CA ARG A 122 4.12 8.33 -11.65
C ARG A 122 3.52 7.40 -12.70
N GLU A 123 3.62 7.79 -13.95
CA GLU A 123 3.20 6.94 -15.06
C GLU A 123 4.01 5.64 -15.10
N SER A 124 3.34 4.56 -15.50
CA SER A 124 3.99 3.27 -15.69
C SER A 124 4.91 3.31 -16.90
N ASN A 125 6.17 2.90 -16.73
CA ASN A 125 7.08 2.77 -17.86
C ASN A 125 6.70 1.51 -18.67
N PRO A 126 6.37 1.62 -19.98
CA PRO A 126 6.02 0.47 -20.80
C PRO A 126 7.21 -0.46 -21.07
N LYS A 127 8.44 0.03 -20.91
CA LYS A 127 9.66 -0.74 -21.12
C LYS A 127 9.93 -1.68 -19.95
N GLU A 128 10.57 -2.79 -20.23
CA GLU A 128 11.11 -3.68 -19.21
C GLU A 128 12.21 -2.95 -18.42
N ASN A 129 12.20 -3.10 -17.11
CA ASN A 129 13.22 -2.54 -16.21
C ASN A 129 13.86 -3.64 -15.38
N GLY A 130 14.75 -3.30 -14.44
CA GLY A 130 15.43 -4.25 -13.57
C GLY A 130 14.52 -5.15 -12.71
N TYR A 131 13.23 -4.86 -12.65
CA TYR A 131 12.19 -5.63 -11.95
C TYR A 131 11.30 -6.45 -12.91
N GLY A 132 11.63 -6.48 -14.21
CA GLY A 132 10.94 -7.23 -15.23
C GLY A 132 9.90 -6.44 -16.02
N LYS A 133 9.04 -7.17 -16.72
CA LYS A 133 7.96 -6.60 -17.53
C LYS A 133 6.82 -6.11 -16.64
N LEU A 134 6.13 -5.04 -17.09
CA LEU A 134 4.89 -4.61 -16.47
C LEU A 134 3.87 -5.76 -16.55
N GLU A 135 3.36 -6.17 -15.40
CA GLU A 135 2.34 -7.21 -15.36
C GLU A 135 1.03 -6.71 -16.00
N LYS A 136 0.57 -7.48 -16.99
CA LYS A 136 -0.78 -7.30 -17.53
C LYS A 136 -1.71 -8.24 -16.78
N PHE A 137 -2.61 -7.68 -16.01
CA PHE A 137 -3.64 -8.47 -15.34
C PHE A 137 -4.62 -9.04 -16.40
N PRO A 138 -5.11 -10.27 -16.26
CA PRO A 138 -6.05 -10.85 -17.20
C PRO A 138 -7.30 -9.97 -17.32
N LYS A 139 -7.74 -9.81 -18.59
CA LYS A 139 -8.95 -9.06 -18.93
C LYS A 139 -10.20 -9.70 -18.35
#